data_093612a9d71436c65c3678cfc47ce017
#
_entry.id   093612a9d71436c65c3678cfc47ce017
#
_cell.length_a   1.000
_cell.length_b   1.000
_cell.length_c   1.000
_cell.angle_alpha   90.00
_cell.angle_beta   90.00
_cell.angle_gamma   90.00
#
_symmetry.space_group_name_H-M   'P 1'
#
loop_
_entity.id
_entity.type
_entity.pdbx_description
1 polymer ?
#
loop_
_entity_poly.entity_id
_entity_poly.type
_entity_poly.pdbx_seq_one_letter_code
_entity_poly.pdbx_strand_id
1 'polypeptide(L)'
;MKLRRQGWSRRDVLQLAPATLLGTALNQAACTDKDQATTNSAENRINRVRRFTVTSKRWKVVGKNSHLDVHGDTATDALLIIDTTGGQQGFGWSRSNEGDAAELLDRDPLDFFQPGRGIVSPLGRGDAPLWDLTGKILNEPAWRLLGGYGPEWVPVYDGSIYFSDLQPEYADRGIPRIFEEIDHSLELGHRAFKIKVGRGFKWMAPEPGLVRDIEVVRAIRAHVGPDVKLMVDSNNGYDLATTKRFLKEADIEFFFVEEMFPESVEEDLELKGWIRSRDWNTLVADGESASEPEHFTPYIDRVAFDVLQGDMRRFGFTELRDLARTAAPSGIGLAPHNWGSYLGLYMQLILGRGIPNFVMAEQDPAHTELFDASDFELREGRMRVPDTPGCGLALRTERLADETLDWELHV
;
A
#
# COMPACT_ATOMS: atom_id res chain seq x y z
N MET A 1 -40.51 1.95 12.61
CA MET A 1 -39.81 0.74 12.21
C MET A 1 -38.31 1.13 12.17
N LYS A 2 -37.56 0.82 13.24
CA LYS A 2 -36.17 1.20 13.38
C LYS A 2 -35.33 0.29 12.48
N LEU A 3 -34.77 0.83 11.39
CA LEU A 3 -33.75 0.16 10.60
C LEU A 3 -32.52 -0.07 11.50
N ARG A 4 -32.18 -1.33 11.73
CA ARG A 4 -30.92 -1.70 12.39
C ARG A 4 -29.78 -1.29 11.44
N ARG A 5 -28.95 -0.32 11.88
CA ARG A 5 -27.68 0.00 11.27
C ARG A 5 -26.77 -1.24 11.44
N GLN A 6 -26.42 -1.91 10.35
CA GLN A 6 -25.36 -2.92 10.33
C GLN A 6 -24.01 -2.16 10.20
N GLY A 7 -23.49 -1.72 11.33
CA GLY A 7 -22.12 -1.22 11.41
C GLY A 7 -21.14 -2.39 11.57
N TRP A 8 -20.00 -2.32 10.92
CA TRP A 8 -18.89 -3.26 11.08
C TRP A 8 -18.27 -3.07 12.47
N SER A 9 -18.10 -4.15 13.21
CA SER A 9 -17.47 -4.09 14.54
C SER A 9 -15.94 -4.29 14.42
N ARG A 10 -15.18 -3.84 15.45
CA ARG A 10 -13.76 -4.20 15.61
C ARG A 10 -13.49 -5.69 15.44
N ARG A 11 -14.47 -6.54 15.79
CA ARG A 11 -14.39 -7.98 15.56
C ARG A 11 -14.33 -8.35 14.09
N ASP A 12 -14.98 -7.59 13.20
CA ASP A 12 -15.02 -7.90 11.78
C ASP A 12 -13.69 -7.53 11.09
N VAL A 13 -12.97 -6.52 11.61
CA VAL A 13 -11.60 -6.18 11.18
C VAL A 13 -10.60 -7.18 11.76
N LEU A 14 -10.82 -7.68 12.98
CA LEU A 14 -9.98 -8.64 13.68
C LEU A 14 -10.27 -10.10 13.29
N GLN A 15 -11.44 -10.41 12.71
CA GLN A 15 -11.77 -11.75 12.22
C GLN A 15 -11.06 -12.09 10.88
N LEU A 16 -10.28 -11.19 10.32
CA LEU A 16 -9.33 -11.50 9.26
C LEU A 16 -8.04 -12.17 9.80
N ALA A 17 -7.86 -12.23 11.11
CA ALA A 17 -6.79 -13.00 11.73
C ALA A 17 -7.35 -14.36 12.19
N PRO A 18 -6.78 -15.52 11.77
CA PRO A 18 -7.17 -16.80 12.32
C PRO A 18 -6.81 -16.84 13.82
N ALA A 19 -7.82 -16.95 14.67
CA ALA A 19 -7.63 -17.30 16.08
C ALA A 19 -6.98 -18.69 16.13
N THR A 20 -5.99 -18.80 16.97
CA THR A 20 -5.41 -19.94 17.68
C THR A 20 -3.92 -20.14 17.43
N LEU A 21 -3.15 -19.50 18.32
CA LEU A 21 -1.92 -20.07 18.83
C LEU A 21 -2.29 -21.21 19.80
N LEU A 22 -2.52 -22.41 19.27
CA LEU A 22 -2.44 -23.65 20.04
C LEU A 22 -1.15 -24.34 19.59
N GLY A 23 -0.20 -24.41 20.53
CA GLY A 23 1.01 -25.17 20.36
C GLY A 23 0.70 -26.61 20.01
N THR A 24 1.07 -27.01 18.82
CA THR A 24 1.25 -28.41 18.47
C THR A 24 2.69 -28.60 18.03
N ALA A 25 3.35 -29.48 18.74
CA ALA A 25 4.68 -29.96 18.46
C ALA A 25 4.83 -30.29 16.96
N LEU A 26 5.80 -29.66 16.32
CA LEU A 26 6.30 -30.07 15.01
C LEU A 26 6.88 -31.45 15.15
N ASN A 27 6.12 -32.46 14.73
CA ASN A 27 6.64 -33.76 14.42
C ASN A 27 7.55 -33.59 13.21
N GLN A 28 8.85 -33.75 13.44
CA GLN A 28 9.86 -33.93 12.39
C GLN A 28 9.57 -35.24 11.66
N ALA A 29 8.81 -35.14 10.58
CA ALA A 29 8.92 -36.18 9.55
C ALA A 29 10.18 -35.86 8.75
N ALA A 30 11.24 -36.58 9.05
CA ALA A 30 12.43 -36.58 8.23
C ALA A 30 12.05 -37.11 6.83
N CYS A 31 11.88 -36.23 5.86
CA CYS A 31 11.96 -36.59 4.46
C CYS A 31 13.42 -36.79 4.12
N THR A 32 13.81 -38.05 4.08
CA THR A 32 15.01 -38.53 3.40
C THR A 32 14.73 -38.52 1.89
N ASP A 33 14.99 -37.39 1.26
CA ASP A 33 15.30 -37.31 -0.17
C ASP A 33 16.40 -36.27 -0.36
N LYS A 34 17.64 -36.78 -0.21
CA LYS A 34 18.88 -36.02 -0.39
C LYS A 34 19.38 -36.05 -1.83
N ASP A 35 18.52 -36.15 -2.84
CA ASP A 35 19.00 -36.36 -4.21
C ASP A 35 18.29 -35.49 -5.29
N GLN A 36 17.86 -34.26 -5.00
CA GLN A 36 17.44 -33.33 -6.09
C GLN A 36 17.68 -31.85 -5.83
N ALA A 37 18.53 -31.43 -4.93
CA ALA A 37 18.83 -29.99 -4.71
C ALA A 37 20.33 -29.68 -4.84
N THR A 38 21.04 -30.34 -5.73
CA THR A 38 22.33 -29.87 -6.25
C THR A 38 22.10 -29.29 -7.64
N THR A 39 21.25 -28.26 -7.77
CA THR A 39 21.32 -27.37 -8.89
C THR A 39 22.57 -26.51 -8.68
N ASN A 40 23.52 -26.64 -9.58
CA ASN A 40 24.82 -25.99 -9.66
C ASN A 40 24.78 -24.56 -9.11
N SER A 41 25.36 -24.30 -7.95
CA SER A 41 25.57 -22.96 -7.40
C SER A 41 26.46 -22.09 -8.29
N ALA A 42 27.13 -22.65 -9.29
CA ALA A 42 27.90 -21.92 -10.31
C ALA A 42 27.02 -21.33 -11.42
N GLU A 43 25.76 -21.75 -11.56
CA GLU A 43 24.89 -21.37 -12.68
C GLU A 43 23.96 -20.19 -12.37
N ASN A 44 23.88 -19.73 -11.14
CA ASN A 44 22.86 -18.72 -10.77
C ASN A 44 23.45 -17.48 -10.07
N ARG A 45 24.55 -16.95 -10.63
CA ARG A 45 25.15 -15.72 -10.11
C ARG A 45 24.56 -14.49 -10.75
N ILE A 46 24.41 -13.43 -10.00
CA ILE A 46 23.99 -12.11 -10.51
C ILE A 46 25.09 -11.60 -11.43
N ASN A 47 24.76 -11.43 -12.71
CA ASN A 47 25.70 -10.99 -13.72
C ASN A 47 25.40 -9.62 -14.30
N ARG A 48 24.18 -9.09 -14.10
CA ARG A 48 23.80 -7.77 -14.56
C ARG A 48 22.75 -7.15 -13.67
N VAL A 49 22.89 -5.85 -13.39
CA VAL A 49 21.89 -5.05 -12.69
C VAL A 49 21.62 -3.78 -13.49
N ARG A 50 20.34 -3.46 -13.71
CA ARG A 50 19.92 -2.30 -14.49
C ARG A 50 18.88 -1.52 -13.72
N ARG A 51 18.94 -0.21 -13.77
CA ARG A 51 17.94 0.67 -13.22
C ARG A 51 17.30 1.52 -14.31
N PHE A 52 15.98 1.61 -14.25
CA PHE A 52 15.19 2.44 -15.15
C PHE A 52 14.27 3.38 -14.35
N THR A 53 14.04 4.56 -14.90
CA THR A 53 12.91 5.41 -14.54
C THR A 53 11.76 5.07 -15.48
N VAL A 54 10.69 4.53 -14.93
CA VAL A 54 9.47 4.11 -15.65
C VAL A 54 8.39 5.15 -15.48
N THR A 55 7.78 5.59 -16.59
CA THR A 55 6.67 6.55 -16.55
C THR A 55 5.32 5.84 -16.76
N SER A 56 4.42 6.04 -15.84
CA SER A 56 3.04 5.55 -15.88
C SER A 56 2.06 6.70 -16.13
N LYS A 57 0.94 6.44 -16.79
CA LYS A 57 -0.10 7.43 -17.07
C LYS A 57 -1.35 7.17 -16.24
N ARG A 58 -1.91 8.23 -15.68
CA ARG A 58 -3.24 8.21 -15.07
C ARG A 58 -4.28 8.53 -16.11
N TRP A 59 -5.45 7.94 -16.00
CA TRP A 59 -6.58 8.21 -16.89
C TRP A 59 -7.20 9.61 -16.67
N LYS A 60 -6.84 10.27 -15.55
CA LYS A 60 -7.30 11.62 -15.18
C LYS A 60 -6.13 12.48 -14.71
N VAL A 61 -6.30 13.78 -14.78
CA VAL A 61 -5.45 14.72 -14.03
C VAL A 61 -5.90 14.69 -12.57
N VAL A 62 -5.03 14.25 -11.68
CA VAL A 62 -5.33 14.23 -10.25
C VAL A 62 -5.14 15.63 -9.66
N GLY A 63 -6.11 16.05 -8.88
CA GLY A 63 -6.23 17.41 -8.35
C GLY A 63 -5.29 17.71 -7.18
N LYS A 64 -5.68 18.73 -6.41
CA LYS A 64 -4.97 19.25 -5.25
C LYS A 64 -5.31 18.42 -4.00
N ASN A 65 -4.41 18.48 -3.01
CA ASN A 65 -4.72 18.13 -1.62
C ASN A 65 -4.56 19.38 -0.73
N SER A 66 -4.55 19.25 0.58
CA SER A 66 -4.45 20.38 1.50
C SER A 66 -3.17 21.20 1.33
N HIS A 67 -2.04 20.57 1.01
CA HIS A 67 -0.71 21.18 0.90
C HIS A 67 -0.24 21.38 -0.54
N LEU A 68 -0.46 20.37 -1.40
CA LEU A 68 0.12 20.28 -2.73
C LEU A 68 -0.86 20.72 -3.81
N ASP A 69 -0.35 21.35 -4.84
CA ASP A 69 -1.09 21.72 -6.04
C ASP A 69 -1.38 20.47 -6.89
N VAL A 70 -1.92 20.65 -8.08
CA VAL A 70 -2.31 19.58 -9.01
C VAL A 70 -1.21 18.54 -9.18
N HIS A 71 -1.54 17.27 -8.93
CA HIS A 71 -0.61 16.14 -9.03
C HIS A 71 -0.40 15.65 -10.46
N GLY A 72 -1.23 16.09 -11.41
CA GLY A 72 -1.09 15.75 -12.82
C GLY A 72 -1.56 14.33 -13.19
N ASP A 73 -1.21 13.94 -14.42
CA ASP A 73 -1.64 12.70 -15.05
C ASP A 73 -0.51 11.66 -15.21
N THR A 74 0.62 11.86 -14.54
CA THR A 74 1.79 10.97 -14.62
C THR A 74 2.27 10.56 -13.25
N ALA A 75 2.82 9.34 -13.16
CA ALA A 75 3.56 8.83 -12.03
C ALA A 75 4.88 8.22 -12.51
N THR A 76 5.86 8.10 -11.62
CA THR A 76 7.17 7.52 -11.98
C THR A 76 7.60 6.47 -10.97
N ASP A 77 8.09 5.33 -11.48
CA ASP A 77 8.67 4.26 -10.70
C ASP A 77 10.17 4.14 -10.94
N ALA A 78 10.92 3.80 -9.90
CA ALA A 78 12.30 3.39 -9.98
C ALA A 78 12.35 1.87 -10.11
N LEU A 79 12.47 1.36 -11.32
CA LEU A 79 12.55 -0.07 -11.63
C LEU A 79 13.98 -0.56 -11.56
N LEU A 80 14.28 -1.53 -10.69
CA LEU A 80 15.54 -2.25 -10.70
C LEU A 80 15.32 -3.66 -11.26
N ILE A 81 16.19 -4.08 -12.18
CA ILE A 81 16.17 -5.41 -12.81
C ILE A 81 17.49 -6.10 -12.50
N ILE A 82 17.43 -7.33 -12.01
CA ILE A 82 18.58 -8.18 -11.69
C ILE A 82 18.53 -9.41 -12.59
N ASP A 83 19.56 -9.61 -13.40
CA ASP A 83 19.71 -10.79 -14.25
C ASP A 83 20.78 -11.73 -13.69
N THR A 84 20.62 -13.05 -13.91
CA THR A 84 21.57 -14.08 -13.48
C THR A 84 22.15 -14.84 -14.64
N THR A 85 23.33 -15.46 -14.44
CA THR A 85 23.99 -16.34 -15.42
C THR A 85 23.13 -17.56 -15.79
N GLY A 86 22.21 -17.98 -14.90
CA GLY A 86 21.22 -19.03 -15.16
C GLY A 86 20.02 -18.59 -15.98
N GLY A 87 19.99 -17.32 -16.42
CA GLY A 87 18.90 -16.76 -17.24
C GLY A 87 17.65 -16.37 -16.45
N GLN A 88 17.71 -16.39 -15.13
CA GLN A 88 16.60 -15.90 -14.30
C GLN A 88 16.70 -14.40 -14.12
N GLN A 89 15.55 -13.76 -14.02
CA GLN A 89 15.42 -12.32 -13.87
C GLN A 89 14.46 -11.99 -12.74
N GLY A 90 14.89 -11.15 -11.78
CA GLY A 90 14.06 -10.52 -10.80
C GLY A 90 13.93 -9.02 -11.05
N PHE A 91 12.79 -8.43 -10.71
CA PHE A 91 12.59 -7.00 -10.84
C PHE A 91 11.61 -6.46 -9.79
N GLY A 92 11.69 -5.17 -9.56
CA GLY A 92 10.80 -4.48 -8.63
C GLY A 92 11.21 -3.05 -8.42
N TRP A 93 10.43 -2.36 -7.60
CA TRP A 93 10.76 -0.99 -7.23
C TRP A 93 11.99 -0.94 -6.31
N SER A 94 12.98 -0.11 -6.66
CA SER A 94 14.15 0.13 -5.83
C SER A 94 14.83 1.45 -6.18
N ARG A 95 15.16 2.24 -5.17
CA ARG A 95 15.97 3.47 -5.29
C ARG A 95 17.44 3.26 -4.93
N SER A 96 17.88 2.01 -4.78
CA SER A 96 19.28 1.72 -4.49
C SER A 96 20.20 2.34 -5.55
N ASN A 97 21.35 2.80 -5.13
CA ASN A 97 22.35 3.41 -6.01
C ASN A 97 23.26 2.36 -6.67
N GLU A 98 24.12 2.79 -7.59
CA GLU A 98 25.07 1.91 -8.29
C GLU A 98 26.04 1.19 -7.35
N GLY A 99 26.47 1.86 -6.26
CA GLY A 99 27.41 1.27 -5.29
C GLY A 99 26.79 0.08 -4.56
N ASP A 100 25.57 0.25 -4.06
CA ASP A 100 24.82 -0.83 -3.38
C ASP A 100 24.55 -1.97 -4.36
N ALA A 101 24.19 -1.66 -5.60
CA ALA A 101 23.90 -2.66 -6.63
C ALA A 101 25.16 -3.42 -7.10
N ALA A 102 26.32 -2.77 -7.14
CA ALA A 102 27.59 -3.39 -7.50
C ALA A 102 28.00 -4.53 -6.55
N GLU A 103 27.61 -4.42 -5.25
CA GLU A 103 27.89 -5.46 -4.27
C GLU A 103 27.09 -6.76 -4.49
N LEU A 104 26.09 -6.73 -5.37
CA LEU A 104 25.34 -7.93 -5.76
C LEU A 104 26.04 -8.74 -6.84
N LEU A 105 26.90 -8.12 -7.66
CA LEU A 105 27.51 -8.78 -8.79
C LEU A 105 28.36 -9.98 -8.36
N ASP A 106 28.33 -11.05 -9.16
CA ASP A 106 28.99 -12.34 -8.92
C ASP A 106 28.56 -13.06 -7.63
N ARG A 107 27.45 -12.63 -6.97
CA ARG A 107 26.89 -13.28 -5.81
C ARG A 107 25.74 -14.22 -6.22
N ASP A 108 25.55 -15.27 -5.42
CA ASP A 108 24.32 -16.08 -5.51
C ASP A 108 23.15 -15.26 -4.92
N PRO A 109 22.04 -15.07 -5.65
CA PRO A 109 20.88 -14.35 -5.10
C PRO A 109 20.36 -14.93 -3.77
N LEU A 110 20.48 -16.23 -3.57
CA LEU A 110 20.04 -16.89 -2.34
C LEU A 110 20.91 -16.59 -1.11
N ASP A 111 22.14 -16.09 -1.30
CA ASP A 111 22.97 -15.60 -0.19
C ASP A 111 22.28 -14.45 0.58
N PHE A 112 21.42 -13.69 -0.09
CA PHE A 112 20.69 -12.57 0.50
C PHE A 112 19.38 -12.97 1.16
N PHE A 113 18.87 -14.19 0.93
CA PHE A 113 17.61 -14.65 1.52
C PHE A 113 17.86 -15.49 2.77
N GLN A 114 17.27 -15.07 3.88
CA GLN A 114 17.30 -15.80 5.15
C GLN A 114 15.88 -16.20 5.56
N PRO A 115 15.54 -17.49 5.57
CA PRO A 115 14.22 -17.94 6.00
C PRO A 115 13.81 -17.34 7.35
N GLY A 116 12.60 -16.78 7.41
CA GLY A 116 12.09 -16.11 8.62
C GLY A 116 12.56 -14.66 8.81
N ARG A 117 13.76 -14.30 8.33
CA ARG A 117 14.29 -12.93 8.40
C ARG A 117 14.04 -12.11 7.12
N GLY A 118 13.91 -12.76 5.97
CA GLY A 118 13.68 -12.11 4.68
C GLY A 118 14.96 -11.79 3.92
N ILE A 119 14.93 -10.74 3.11
CA ILE A 119 16.09 -10.27 2.34
C ILE A 119 16.98 -9.41 3.22
N VAL A 120 18.27 -9.75 3.24
CA VAL A 120 19.35 -8.99 3.88
C VAL A 120 20.42 -8.73 2.83
N SER A 121 20.42 -7.57 2.24
CA SER A 121 21.29 -7.24 1.10
C SER A 121 21.77 -5.79 1.15
N PRO A 122 22.76 -5.43 0.33
CA PRO A 122 23.20 -4.05 0.15
C PRO A 122 22.08 -3.10 -0.35
N LEU A 123 21.05 -3.63 -1.02
CA LEU A 123 19.91 -2.82 -1.48
C LEU A 123 19.06 -2.27 -0.31
N GLY A 124 19.25 -2.75 0.92
CA GLY A 124 18.49 -2.34 2.09
C GLY A 124 16.98 -2.48 1.84
N ARG A 125 16.27 -1.38 1.99
CA ARG A 125 14.80 -1.28 1.80
C ARG A 125 14.35 -1.38 0.33
N GLY A 126 15.28 -1.29 -0.62
CA GLY A 126 15.01 -1.51 -2.05
C GLY A 126 14.97 -2.99 -2.42
N ASP A 127 14.46 -3.86 -1.55
CA ASP A 127 14.57 -5.31 -1.57
C ASP A 127 13.61 -6.04 -2.54
N ALA A 128 12.64 -5.35 -3.12
CA ALA A 128 11.61 -5.95 -3.96
C ALA A 128 12.16 -6.79 -5.14
N PRO A 129 13.21 -6.36 -5.89
CA PRO A 129 13.78 -7.17 -6.97
C PRO A 129 14.37 -8.50 -6.51
N LEU A 130 14.95 -8.52 -5.29
CA LEU A 130 15.51 -9.74 -4.70
C LEU A 130 14.41 -10.68 -4.17
N TRP A 131 13.30 -10.15 -3.66
CA TRP A 131 12.13 -10.95 -3.31
C TRP A 131 11.52 -11.63 -4.53
N ASP A 132 11.39 -10.91 -5.64
CA ASP A 132 10.90 -11.46 -6.90
C ASP A 132 11.84 -12.53 -7.44
N LEU A 133 13.16 -12.25 -7.50
CA LEU A 133 14.17 -13.18 -7.96
C LEU A 133 14.23 -14.44 -7.10
N THR A 134 14.25 -14.28 -5.77
CA THR A 134 14.26 -15.40 -4.81
C THR A 134 13.04 -16.30 -5.00
N GLY A 135 11.85 -15.71 -5.14
CA GLY A 135 10.62 -16.46 -5.40
C GLY A 135 10.72 -17.27 -6.70
N LYS A 136 11.23 -16.68 -7.77
CA LYS A 136 11.43 -17.37 -9.07
C LYS A 136 12.43 -18.50 -8.98
N ILE A 137 13.57 -18.30 -8.30
CA ILE A 137 14.59 -19.33 -8.10
C ILE A 137 14.03 -20.51 -7.28
N LEU A 138 13.29 -20.22 -6.21
CA LEU A 138 12.71 -21.23 -5.34
C LEU A 138 11.40 -21.84 -5.89
N ASN A 139 10.92 -21.33 -7.03
CA ASN A 139 9.62 -21.66 -7.62
C ASN A 139 8.46 -21.49 -6.63
N GLU A 140 8.51 -20.38 -5.85
CA GLU A 140 7.52 -20.01 -4.84
C GLU A 140 7.05 -18.57 -5.03
N PRO A 141 5.77 -18.26 -4.80
CA PRO A 141 5.31 -16.88 -4.77
C PRO A 141 5.97 -16.11 -3.61
N ALA A 142 6.34 -14.86 -3.82
CA ALA A 142 6.96 -14.02 -2.81
C ALA A 142 6.07 -13.85 -1.56
N TRP A 143 4.75 -13.77 -1.73
CA TRP A 143 3.81 -13.69 -0.60
C TRP A 143 3.89 -14.91 0.34
N ARG A 144 4.19 -16.12 -0.17
CA ARG A 144 4.38 -17.31 0.67
C ARG A 144 5.68 -17.25 1.46
N LEU A 145 6.74 -16.76 0.84
CA LEU A 145 8.03 -16.55 1.50
C LEU A 145 7.95 -15.44 2.57
N LEU A 146 7.08 -14.45 2.39
CA LEU A 146 6.78 -13.41 3.39
C LEU A 146 6.03 -13.96 4.61
N GLY A 147 5.32 -15.09 4.47
CA GLY A 147 4.59 -15.74 5.56
C GLY A 147 3.34 -16.48 5.13
N GLY A 148 2.66 -16.01 4.08
CA GLY A 148 1.48 -16.68 3.52
C GLY A 148 0.24 -16.66 4.41
N TYR A 149 0.05 -15.63 5.20
CA TYR A 149 -1.03 -15.55 6.19
C TYR A 149 -2.30 -14.83 5.70
N GLY A 150 -2.17 -14.00 4.67
CA GLY A 150 -3.27 -13.17 4.17
C GLY A 150 -4.17 -13.90 3.16
N PRO A 151 -5.30 -13.27 2.80
CA PRO A 151 -6.26 -13.84 1.87
C PRO A 151 -5.78 -13.77 0.42
N GLU A 152 -6.25 -14.67 -0.44
CA GLU A 152 -6.01 -14.63 -1.90
C GLU A 152 -6.54 -13.33 -2.53
N TRP A 153 -7.68 -12.85 -2.04
CA TRP A 153 -8.33 -11.61 -2.47
C TRP A 153 -8.03 -10.49 -1.47
N VAL A 154 -7.03 -9.69 -1.77
CA VAL A 154 -6.56 -8.59 -0.93
C VAL A 154 -7.45 -7.36 -1.12
N PRO A 155 -7.96 -6.72 -0.03
CA PRO A 155 -8.75 -5.50 -0.14
C PRO A 155 -7.94 -4.35 -0.77
N VAL A 156 -8.60 -3.54 -1.63
CA VAL A 156 -8.01 -2.39 -2.32
C VAL A 156 -8.94 -1.20 -2.24
N TYR A 157 -8.38 0.00 -2.11
CA TYR A 157 -9.11 1.26 -2.26
C TYR A 157 -8.51 2.16 -3.35
N ASP A 158 -9.34 2.98 -3.96
CA ASP A 158 -8.88 4.07 -4.80
C ASP A 158 -8.47 5.25 -3.90
N GLY A 159 -7.17 5.59 -3.90
CA GLY A 159 -6.58 6.70 -3.14
C GLY A 159 -6.67 8.06 -3.87
N SER A 160 -7.33 8.14 -5.02
CA SER A 160 -7.17 9.26 -5.95
C SER A 160 -8.32 10.27 -5.99
N ILE A 161 -9.20 10.31 -4.96
CA ILE A 161 -10.29 11.29 -4.91
C ILE A 161 -9.81 12.57 -4.23
N TYR A 162 -9.30 13.47 -5.06
CA TYR A 162 -8.68 14.75 -4.67
C TYR A 162 -9.65 15.93 -4.84
N PHE A 163 -9.16 17.17 -4.70
CA PHE A 163 -9.96 18.39 -4.87
C PHE A 163 -10.21 18.71 -6.36
N SER A 164 -10.81 17.78 -7.09
CA SER A 164 -11.10 17.96 -8.52
C SER A 164 -12.06 19.14 -8.76
N ASP A 165 -12.91 19.44 -7.79
CA ASP A 165 -13.82 20.59 -7.80
C ASP A 165 -13.12 21.96 -7.69
N LEU A 166 -11.82 21.98 -7.34
CA LEU A 166 -11.00 23.19 -7.29
C LEU A 166 -10.05 23.35 -8.49
N GLN A 167 -10.10 22.43 -9.46
CA GLN A 167 -9.31 22.58 -10.68
C GLN A 167 -9.99 23.58 -11.62
N PRO A 168 -9.25 24.54 -12.22
CA PRO A 168 -9.83 25.54 -13.12
C PRO A 168 -10.65 24.96 -14.27
N GLU A 169 -10.21 23.80 -14.82
CA GLU A 169 -10.88 23.11 -15.93
C GLU A 169 -12.25 22.52 -15.53
N TYR A 170 -12.49 22.34 -14.24
CA TYR A 170 -13.69 21.70 -13.69
C TYR A 170 -14.47 22.59 -12.71
N ALA A 171 -14.09 23.88 -12.61
CA ALA A 171 -14.66 24.81 -11.62
C ALA A 171 -16.19 24.99 -11.78
N ASP A 172 -16.70 24.91 -13.00
CA ASP A 172 -18.12 24.97 -13.34
C ASP A 172 -18.88 23.66 -13.11
N ARG A 173 -18.15 22.54 -12.94
CA ARG A 173 -18.71 21.20 -12.75
C ARG A 173 -18.88 20.84 -11.27
N GLY A 174 -18.01 21.34 -10.40
CA GLY A 174 -18.09 21.15 -8.96
C GLY A 174 -18.09 19.66 -8.53
N ILE A 175 -18.96 19.31 -7.56
CA ILE A 175 -19.09 17.95 -7.02
C ILE A 175 -19.42 16.88 -8.07
N PRO A 176 -20.27 17.11 -9.08
CA PRO A 176 -20.49 16.15 -10.17
C PRO A 176 -19.21 15.65 -10.84
N ARG A 177 -18.14 16.44 -10.93
CA ARG A 177 -16.86 15.98 -11.43
C ARG A 177 -16.25 14.88 -10.54
N ILE A 178 -16.38 15.01 -9.22
CA ILE A 178 -15.92 13.99 -8.26
C ILE A 178 -16.74 12.69 -8.42
N PHE A 179 -18.04 12.81 -8.67
CA PHE A 179 -18.89 11.64 -8.92
C PHE A 179 -18.45 10.85 -10.16
N GLU A 180 -18.08 11.53 -11.24
CA GLU A 180 -17.58 10.87 -12.45
C GLU A 180 -16.30 10.07 -12.17
N GLU A 181 -15.41 10.58 -11.32
CA GLU A 181 -14.20 9.87 -10.93
C GLU A 181 -14.53 8.62 -10.11
N ILE A 182 -15.47 8.73 -9.17
CA ILE A 182 -15.93 7.61 -8.35
C ILE A 182 -16.66 6.58 -9.19
N ASP A 183 -17.56 7.00 -10.08
CA ASP A 183 -18.34 6.10 -10.94
C ASP A 183 -17.42 5.28 -11.85
N HIS A 184 -16.40 5.92 -12.45
CA HIS A 184 -15.39 5.21 -13.23
C HIS A 184 -14.66 4.14 -12.41
N SER A 185 -14.26 4.47 -11.19
CA SER A 185 -13.59 3.51 -10.31
C SER A 185 -14.52 2.40 -9.82
N LEU A 186 -15.81 2.70 -9.61
CA LEU A 186 -16.83 1.67 -9.29
C LEU A 186 -17.01 0.69 -10.46
N GLU A 187 -17.00 1.19 -11.72
CA GLU A 187 -17.05 0.37 -12.93
C GLU A 187 -15.81 -0.55 -13.04
N LEU A 188 -14.63 -0.07 -12.64
CA LEU A 188 -13.42 -0.89 -12.59
C LEU A 188 -13.45 -1.96 -11.49
N GLY A 189 -14.38 -1.87 -10.53
CA GLY A 189 -14.56 -2.87 -9.47
C GLY A 189 -14.20 -2.39 -8.06
N HIS A 190 -13.81 -1.13 -7.86
CA HIS A 190 -13.57 -0.59 -6.52
C HIS A 190 -14.84 -0.51 -5.69
N ARG A 191 -14.69 -0.64 -4.36
CA ARG A 191 -15.76 -0.51 -3.35
C ARG A 191 -15.29 0.24 -2.11
N ALA A 192 -14.14 0.93 -2.23
CA ALA A 192 -13.56 1.73 -1.17
C ALA A 192 -12.82 2.93 -1.77
N PHE A 193 -12.96 4.12 -1.16
CA PHE A 193 -12.40 5.37 -1.66
C PHE A 193 -11.81 6.18 -0.51
N LYS A 194 -10.58 6.69 -0.70
CA LYS A 194 -9.98 7.69 0.17
C LYS A 194 -10.18 9.06 -0.45
N ILE A 195 -10.86 9.96 0.28
CA ILE A 195 -11.28 11.28 -0.15
C ILE A 195 -10.39 12.31 0.52
N LYS A 196 -9.73 13.15 -0.24
CA LYS A 196 -8.96 14.27 0.33
C LYS A 196 -9.90 15.33 0.89
N VAL A 197 -9.56 15.80 2.09
CA VAL A 197 -10.21 16.92 2.81
C VAL A 197 -9.14 17.92 3.26
N GLY A 198 -9.52 19.05 3.90
CA GLY A 198 -8.54 20.06 4.33
C GLY A 198 -8.43 21.26 3.36
N ARG A 199 -9.49 21.54 2.56
CA ARG A 199 -9.53 22.69 1.61
C ARG A 199 -9.24 24.03 2.28
N GLY A 200 -9.62 24.16 3.56
CA GLY A 200 -9.40 25.38 4.35
C GLY A 200 -7.95 25.63 4.77
N PHE A 201 -7.04 24.68 4.56
CA PHE A 201 -5.64 24.86 4.92
C PHE A 201 -4.92 25.84 4.00
N LYS A 202 -5.13 25.71 2.68
CA LYS A 202 -4.39 26.51 1.69
C LYS A 202 -5.27 27.16 0.62
N TRP A 203 -6.35 26.53 0.20
CA TRP A 203 -7.06 26.89 -1.04
C TRP A 203 -8.33 27.72 -0.82
N MET A 204 -8.88 27.66 0.38
CA MET A 204 -10.07 28.39 0.80
C MET A 204 -9.82 29.03 2.17
N ALA A 205 -10.66 30.00 2.58
CA ALA A 205 -10.66 30.41 3.99
C ALA A 205 -11.03 29.22 4.89
N PRO A 206 -10.51 29.11 6.13
CA PRO A 206 -10.67 27.93 6.98
C PRO A 206 -12.13 27.46 7.14
N GLU A 207 -13.04 28.36 7.50
CA GLU A 207 -14.46 28.01 7.72
C GLU A 207 -15.18 27.61 6.43
N PRO A 208 -15.13 28.36 5.32
CA PRO A 208 -15.67 27.91 4.03
C PRO A 208 -15.07 26.59 3.54
N GLY A 209 -13.77 26.36 3.76
CA GLY A 209 -13.10 25.11 3.39
C GLY A 209 -13.64 23.91 4.14
N LEU A 210 -13.82 24.03 5.46
CA LEU A 210 -14.40 22.99 6.29
C LEU A 210 -15.86 22.68 5.88
N VAL A 211 -16.67 23.71 5.65
CA VAL A 211 -18.06 23.55 5.18
C VAL A 211 -18.09 22.82 3.84
N ARG A 212 -17.17 23.18 2.92
CA ARG A 212 -17.06 22.51 1.61
C ARG A 212 -16.64 21.05 1.74
N ASP A 213 -15.67 20.75 2.61
CA ASP A 213 -15.25 19.36 2.87
C ASP A 213 -16.43 18.49 3.38
N ILE A 214 -17.23 19.03 4.31
CA ILE A 214 -18.43 18.36 4.84
C ILE A 214 -19.47 18.16 3.73
N GLU A 215 -19.72 19.16 2.91
CA GLU A 215 -20.64 19.08 1.76
C GLU A 215 -20.21 17.95 0.81
N VAL A 216 -18.93 17.92 0.41
CA VAL A 216 -18.37 16.93 -0.52
C VAL A 216 -18.52 15.51 0.03
N VAL A 217 -18.09 15.24 1.26
CA VAL A 217 -18.16 13.86 1.80
C VAL A 217 -19.59 13.39 1.99
N ARG A 218 -20.53 14.28 2.37
CA ARG A 218 -21.95 13.96 2.45
C ARG A 218 -22.56 13.65 1.10
N ALA A 219 -22.21 14.46 0.08
CA ALA A 219 -22.66 14.23 -1.29
C ALA A 219 -22.16 12.91 -1.83
N ILE A 220 -20.87 12.59 -1.61
CA ILE A 220 -20.27 11.29 -2.00
C ILE A 220 -20.99 10.15 -1.28
N ARG A 221 -21.21 10.22 0.05
CA ARG A 221 -21.92 9.17 0.79
C ARG A 221 -23.34 8.94 0.26
N ALA A 222 -24.04 10.02 -0.08
CA ALA A 222 -25.38 9.93 -0.67
C ALA A 222 -25.35 9.29 -2.07
N HIS A 223 -24.30 9.57 -2.85
CA HIS A 223 -24.11 9.05 -4.21
C HIS A 223 -23.78 7.54 -4.22
N VAL A 224 -22.82 7.11 -3.40
CA VAL A 224 -22.32 5.72 -3.41
C VAL A 224 -23.12 4.76 -2.53
N GLY A 225 -24.00 5.27 -1.67
CA GLY A 225 -24.77 4.44 -0.73
C GLY A 225 -23.96 3.96 0.49
N PRO A 226 -24.55 3.15 1.37
CA PRO A 226 -23.95 2.77 2.65
C PRO A 226 -22.88 1.67 2.57
N ASP A 227 -22.88 0.86 1.50
CA ASP A 227 -22.04 -0.34 1.40
C ASP A 227 -20.62 -0.05 0.95
N VAL A 228 -20.39 1.09 0.30
CA VAL A 228 -19.07 1.54 -0.13
C VAL A 228 -18.31 2.11 1.06
N LYS A 229 -17.08 1.66 1.26
CA LYS A 229 -16.21 2.19 2.32
C LYS A 229 -15.65 3.55 1.93
N LEU A 230 -15.81 4.52 2.81
CA LEU A 230 -15.20 5.83 2.65
C LEU A 230 -14.14 6.05 3.73
N MET A 231 -13.01 6.54 3.31
CA MET A 231 -11.92 7.05 4.13
C MET A 231 -11.72 8.51 3.82
N VAL A 232 -11.16 9.25 4.75
CA VAL A 232 -10.78 10.65 4.53
C VAL A 232 -9.33 10.87 4.95
N ASP A 233 -8.67 11.78 4.24
CA ASP A 233 -7.29 12.14 4.45
C ASP A 233 -7.14 13.65 4.31
N SER A 234 -6.70 14.32 5.37
CA SER A 234 -6.50 15.76 5.36
C SER A 234 -5.06 16.18 5.08
N ASN A 235 -4.12 15.25 4.97
CA ASN A 235 -2.69 15.53 4.87
C ASN A 235 -2.24 16.59 5.90
N ASN A 236 -2.60 16.41 7.15
CA ASN A 236 -2.32 17.34 8.25
C ASN A 236 -2.96 18.75 8.08
N GLY A 237 -4.04 18.84 7.31
CA GLY A 237 -4.71 20.12 7.00
C GLY A 237 -5.66 20.63 8.07
N TYR A 238 -5.92 19.87 9.13
CA TYR A 238 -6.75 20.25 10.29
C TYR A 238 -5.93 20.33 11.59
N ASP A 239 -6.60 20.66 12.66
CA ASP A 239 -6.22 20.40 14.04
C ASP A 239 -7.22 19.42 14.67
N LEU A 240 -6.96 18.96 15.89
CA LEU A 240 -7.83 18.00 16.59
C LEU A 240 -9.25 18.54 16.81
N ALA A 241 -9.41 19.83 17.09
CA ALA A 241 -10.73 20.45 17.30
C ALA A 241 -11.53 20.50 15.99
N THR A 242 -10.90 20.90 14.89
CA THR A 242 -11.47 20.93 13.55
C THR A 242 -11.81 19.50 13.09
N THR A 243 -10.95 18.53 13.34
CA THR A 243 -11.19 17.11 13.05
C THR A 243 -12.45 16.60 13.74
N LYS A 244 -12.57 16.82 15.05
CA LYS A 244 -13.78 16.43 15.81
C LYS A 244 -15.04 17.12 15.29
N ARG A 245 -14.94 18.40 14.92
CA ARG A 245 -16.04 19.16 14.32
C ARG A 245 -16.41 18.59 12.95
N PHE A 246 -15.42 18.35 12.07
CA PHE A 246 -15.63 17.75 10.75
C PHE A 246 -16.38 16.41 10.87
N LEU A 247 -15.88 15.49 11.68
CA LEU A 247 -16.48 14.18 11.87
C LEU A 247 -17.91 14.27 12.43
N LYS A 248 -18.14 15.15 13.42
CA LYS A 248 -19.46 15.38 14.01
C LYS A 248 -20.45 15.92 12.99
N GLU A 249 -20.04 16.96 12.22
CA GLU A 249 -20.90 17.62 11.26
C GLU A 249 -21.08 16.82 9.98
N ALA A 250 -20.08 16.06 9.52
CA ALA A 250 -20.24 15.13 8.42
C ALA A 250 -21.29 14.04 8.73
N ASP A 251 -21.37 13.59 9.99
CA ASP A 251 -22.27 12.52 10.48
C ASP A 251 -22.17 11.23 9.64
N ILE A 252 -20.92 10.89 9.27
CA ILE A 252 -20.55 9.70 8.48
C ILE A 252 -19.60 8.86 9.31
N GLU A 253 -19.86 7.57 9.43
CA GLU A 253 -18.91 6.60 9.95
C GLU A 253 -17.93 6.23 8.83
N PHE A 254 -16.72 6.81 8.88
CA PHE A 254 -15.64 6.49 7.95
C PHE A 254 -14.99 5.16 8.33
N PHE A 255 -14.43 4.45 7.35
CA PHE A 255 -13.67 3.24 7.62
C PHE A 255 -12.38 3.58 8.38
N PHE A 256 -11.62 4.57 7.90
CA PHE A 256 -10.56 5.21 8.69
C PHE A 256 -10.47 6.71 8.37
N VAL A 257 -9.80 7.45 9.25
CA VAL A 257 -9.35 8.82 9.06
C VAL A 257 -7.83 8.85 9.09
N GLU A 258 -7.20 9.57 8.15
CA GLU A 258 -5.77 9.59 7.89
C GLU A 258 -5.21 11.00 7.98
N GLU A 259 -4.03 11.15 8.61
CA GLU A 259 -3.30 12.43 8.73
C GLU A 259 -4.23 13.63 8.99
N MET A 260 -5.16 13.50 9.93
CA MET A 260 -6.13 14.58 10.18
C MET A 260 -5.48 15.84 10.75
N PHE A 261 -4.39 15.67 11.50
CA PHE A 261 -3.56 16.72 12.09
C PHE A 261 -2.13 16.20 12.24
N PRO A 262 -1.11 17.07 12.48
CA PRO A 262 0.25 16.62 12.67
C PRO A 262 0.36 15.55 13.76
N GLU A 263 1.07 14.47 13.47
CA GLU A 263 1.18 13.30 14.33
C GLU A 263 1.49 13.64 15.81
N SER A 264 0.68 13.13 16.71
CA SER A 264 0.85 13.29 18.15
C SER A 264 0.19 12.12 18.87
N VAL A 265 0.97 11.34 19.59
CA VAL A 265 0.48 10.18 20.37
C VAL A 265 -0.68 10.56 21.29
N GLU A 266 -0.60 11.73 21.94
CA GLU A 266 -1.62 12.23 22.86
C GLU A 266 -2.92 12.60 22.14
N GLU A 267 -2.81 13.35 21.04
CA GLU A 267 -3.99 13.81 20.26
C GLU A 267 -4.65 12.64 19.52
N ASP A 268 -3.88 11.68 19.02
CA ASP A 268 -4.42 10.47 18.40
C ASP A 268 -5.19 9.60 19.40
N LEU A 269 -4.65 9.43 20.60
CA LEU A 269 -5.37 8.76 21.70
C LEU A 269 -6.66 9.51 22.08
N GLU A 270 -6.61 10.84 22.12
CA GLU A 270 -7.77 11.68 22.40
C GLU A 270 -8.82 11.54 21.29
N LEU A 271 -8.41 11.57 20.01
CA LEU A 271 -9.31 11.36 18.87
C LEU A 271 -9.95 9.97 18.93
N LYS A 272 -9.16 8.92 19.17
CA LYS A 272 -9.69 7.55 19.33
C LYS A 272 -10.67 7.42 20.47
N GLY A 273 -10.38 8.03 21.62
CA GLY A 273 -11.30 8.07 22.76
C GLY A 273 -12.61 8.78 22.41
N TRP A 274 -12.52 9.90 21.70
CA TRP A 274 -13.67 10.67 21.27
C TRP A 274 -14.54 9.91 20.23
N ILE A 275 -13.94 9.24 19.25
CA ILE A 275 -14.62 8.37 18.28
C ILE A 275 -15.37 7.25 18.98
N ARG A 276 -14.72 6.56 19.92
CA ARG A 276 -15.33 5.47 20.71
C ARG A 276 -16.49 5.94 21.57
N SER A 277 -16.41 7.15 22.13
CA SER A 277 -17.51 7.73 22.95
C SER A 277 -18.80 7.96 22.17
N ARG A 278 -18.76 7.83 20.86
CA ARG A 278 -19.90 7.98 19.93
C ARG A 278 -20.39 6.64 19.37
N ASP A 279 -19.84 5.52 19.88
CA ASP A 279 -20.09 4.18 19.36
C ASP A 279 -19.74 4.02 17.86
N TRP A 280 -18.76 4.81 17.38
CA TRP A 280 -18.24 4.70 16.01
C TRP A 280 -17.07 3.73 15.95
N ASN A 281 -16.97 2.99 14.83
CA ASN A 281 -15.88 2.04 14.53
C ASN A 281 -14.81 2.65 13.62
N THR A 282 -14.86 3.94 13.35
CA THR A 282 -13.85 4.65 12.56
C THR A 282 -12.46 4.44 13.14
N LEU A 283 -11.51 4.00 12.32
CA LEU A 283 -10.12 3.76 12.70
C LEU A 283 -9.30 5.04 12.53
N VAL A 284 -8.24 5.18 13.31
CA VAL A 284 -7.23 6.23 13.13
C VAL A 284 -6.02 5.63 12.43
N ALA A 285 -5.64 6.21 11.31
CA ALA A 285 -4.55 5.76 10.44
C ALA A 285 -3.56 6.90 10.23
N ASP A 286 -2.26 6.59 10.29
CA ASP A 286 -1.19 7.56 10.06
C ASP A 286 0.16 6.88 9.81
N GLY A 287 1.20 7.68 9.47
CA GLY A 287 2.58 7.22 9.36
C GLY A 287 3.17 7.22 7.96
N GLU A 288 2.49 7.80 6.94
CA GLU A 288 3.06 7.88 5.58
C GLU A 288 4.35 8.70 5.53
N SER A 289 4.48 9.67 6.43
CA SER A 289 5.63 10.57 6.54
C SER A 289 6.82 9.95 7.28
N ALA A 290 6.63 8.83 7.99
CA ALA A 290 7.70 8.13 8.70
C ALA A 290 8.83 7.70 7.75
N SER A 291 10.08 7.90 8.19
CA SER A 291 11.28 7.49 7.45
C SER A 291 11.98 6.28 8.08
N GLU A 292 11.74 6.02 9.36
CA GLU A 292 12.39 4.95 10.14
C GLU A 292 11.33 4.14 10.92
N PRO A 293 11.52 2.83 11.09
CA PRO A 293 10.57 1.97 11.82
C PRO A 293 10.39 2.37 13.27
N GLU A 294 11.44 2.91 13.90
CA GLU A 294 11.43 3.37 15.28
C GLU A 294 10.40 4.48 15.52
N HIS A 295 10.05 5.22 14.47
CA HIS A 295 8.99 6.23 14.51
C HIS A 295 7.66 5.65 15.02
N PHE A 296 7.35 4.42 14.63
CA PHE A 296 6.11 3.77 15.02
C PHE A 296 6.09 3.22 16.46
N THR A 297 7.25 3.11 17.11
CA THR A 297 7.37 2.49 18.45
C THR A 297 6.40 3.12 19.47
N PRO A 298 6.39 4.46 19.70
CA PRO A 298 5.50 5.05 20.69
C PRO A 298 4.01 4.88 20.34
N TYR A 299 3.67 4.82 19.06
CA TYR A 299 2.29 4.63 18.58
C TYR A 299 1.85 3.18 18.76
N ILE A 300 2.74 2.20 18.56
CA ILE A 300 2.47 0.78 18.79
C ILE A 300 2.33 0.50 20.31
N ASP A 301 3.27 0.97 21.11
CA ASP A 301 3.30 0.72 22.55
C ASP A 301 2.06 1.26 23.27
N ARG A 302 1.55 2.40 22.82
CA ARG A 302 0.36 3.04 23.38
C ARG A 302 -0.92 2.75 22.60
N VAL A 303 -0.84 2.03 21.48
CA VAL A 303 -1.95 1.78 20.56
C VAL A 303 -2.61 3.09 20.13
N ALA A 304 -1.80 4.08 19.76
CA ALA A 304 -2.28 5.40 19.36
C ALA A 304 -2.91 5.38 17.97
N PHE A 305 -2.36 4.61 17.02
CA PHE A 305 -3.00 4.30 15.75
C PHE A 305 -3.79 2.99 15.82
N ASP A 306 -4.77 2.83 14.93
CA ASP A 306 -5.41 1.55 14.63
C ASP A 306 -4.80 0.93 13.37
N VAL A 307 -4.24 1.77 12.47
CA VAL A 307 -3.66 1.37 11.19
C VAL A 307 -2.35 2.14 10.99
N LEU A 308 -1.26 1.43 10.71
CA LEU A 308 0.03 2.00 10.33
C LEU A 308 0.11 2.13 8.80
N GLN A 309 0.62 3.27 8.31
CA GLN A 309 0.67 3.58 6.90
C GLN A 309 2.09 3.86 6.36
N GLY A 310 3.11 3.22 6.91
CA GLY A 310 4.47 3.33 6.37
C GLY A 310 4.50 3.13 4.85
N ASP A 311 5.16 4.04 4.11
CA ASP A 311 5.17 4.02 2.63
C ASP A 311 5.86 2.76 2.10
N MET A 312 5.19 2.03 1.20
CA MET A 312 5.66 0.77 0.64
C MET A 312 7.05 0.89 -0.03
N ARG A 313 7.29 2.00 -0.70
CA ARG A 313 8.56 2.26 -1.41
C ARG A 313 9.67 2.74 -0.48
N ARG A 314 9.32 3.29 0.69
CA ARG A 314 10.29 3.78 1.67
C ARG A 314 10.82 2.65 2.55
N PHE A 315 9.95 1.70 2.91
CA PHE A 315 10.28 0.61 3.83
C PHE A 315 10.58 -0.74 3.15
N GLY A 316 10.05 -0.99 1.94
CA GLY A 316 10.20 -2.28 1.27
C GLY A 316 9.45 -3.43 1.94
N PHE A 317 9.67 -4.64 1.43
CA PHE A 317 8.94 -5.82 1.89
C PHE A 317 9.37 -6.30 3.28
N THR A 318 10.69 -6.44 3.48
CA THR A 318 11.22 -7.04 4.72
C THR A 318 10.84 -6.21 5.93
N GLU A 319 11.03 -4.90 5.86
CA GLU A 319 10.80 -4.02 7.01
C GLU A 319 9.30 -3.82 7.30
N LEU A 320 8.44 -3.65 6.27
CA LEU A 320 6.99 -3.58 6.49
C LEU A 320 6.41 -4.87 7.03
N ARG A 321 6.92 -6.04 6.61
CA ARG A 321 6.55 -7.31 7.20
C ARG A 321 6.91 -7.37 8.68
N ASP A 322 8.11 -6.92 9.04
CA ASP A 322 8.59 -6.96 10.42
C ASP A 322 7.85 -5.93 11.30
N LEU A 323 7.53 -4.75 10.75
CA LEU A 323 6.64 -3.77 11.38
C LEU A 323 5.24 -4.35 11.62
N ALA A 324 4.66 -5.03 10.62
CA ALA A 324 3.37 -5.69 10.76
C ALA A 324 3.38 -6.74 11.88
N ARG A 325 4.44 -7.56 11.97
CA ARG A 325 4.62 -8.55 13.05
C ARG A 325 4.71 -7.92 14.43
N THR A 326 5.40 -6.77 14.54
CA THR A 326 5.52 -6.01 15.79
C THR A 326 4.18 -5.40 16.21
N ALA A 327 3.40 -4.91 15.26
CA ALA A 327 2.12 -4.24 15.51
C ALA A 327 0.95 -5.21 15.77
N ALA A 328 0.99 -6.42 15.20
CA ALA A 328 -0.11 -7.40 15.26
C ALA A 328 -0.56 -7.77 16.69
N PRO A 329 0.35 -8.00 17.68
CA PRO A 329 -0.07 -8.31 19.06
C PRO A 329 -0.91 -7.22 19.72
N SER A 330 -0.72 -5.95 19.32
CA SER A 330 -1.48 -4.80 19.80
C SER A 330 -2.81 -4.61 19.05
N GLY A 331 -3.13 -5.49 18.09
CA GLY A 331 -4.33 -5.38 17.26
C GLY A 331 -4.28 -4.24 16.25
N ILE A 332 -3.08 -3.76 15.91
CA ILE A 332 -2.85 -2.71 14.94
C ILE A 332 -2.68 -3.34 13.55
N GLY A 333 -3.38 -2.80 12.56
CA GLY A 333 -3.29 -3.22 11.17
C GLY A 333 -2.24 -2.45 10.38
N LEU A 334 -1.95 -2.93 9.16
CA LEU A 334 -1.07 -2.26 8.20
C LEU A 334 -1.82 -1.99 6.89
N ALA A 335 -1.84 -0.74 6.46
CA ALA A 335 -2.31 -0.29 5.15
C ALA A 335 -1.25 0.64 4.55
N PRO A 336 -0.20 0.12 3.91
CA PRO A 336 0.91 0.95 3.47
C PRO A 336 0.45 2.07 2.55
N HIS A 337 1.02 3.25 2.73
CA HIS A 337 0.86 4.34 1.77
C HIS A 337 1.50 3.96 0.43
N ASN A 338 0.83 4.33 -0.67
CA ASN A 338 1.35 4.21 -2.02
C ASN A 338 0.77 5.26 -2.96
N TRP A 339 1.48 6.35 -3.14
CA TRP A 339 1.07 7.39 -4.09
C TRP A 339 2.14 7.62 -5.15
N GLY A 340 1.72 7.72 -6.43
CA GLY A 340 2.63 7.95 -7.54
C GLY A 340 3.46 6.72 -7.95
N SER A 341 2.94 5.50 -7.75
CA SER A 341 3.62 4.26 -8.15
C SER A 341 2.65 3.19 -8.64
N TYR A 342 2.90 2.69 -9.84
CA TYR A 342 2.24 1.49 -10.36
C TYR A 342 2.77 0.23 -9.68
N LEU A 343 4.09 0.08 -9.58
CA LEU A 343 4.71 -1.09 -8.94
C LEU A 343 4.35 -1.20 -7.46
N GLY A 344 4.23 -0.08 -6.76
CA GLY A 344 3.91 -0.06 -5.33
C GLY A 344 2.58 -0.71 -5.00
N LEU A 345 1.57 -0.64 -5.88
CA LEU A 345 0.31 -1.36 -5.72
C LEU A 345 0.56 -2.87 -5.62
N TYR A 346 1.27 -3.45 -6.58
CA TYR A 346 1.51 -4.90 -6.61
C TYR A 346 2.38 -5.36 -5.44
N MET A 347 3.34 -4.53 -5.01
CA MET A 347 4.10 -4.80 -3.79
C MET A 347 3.18 -4.87 -2.56
N GLN A 348 2.25 -3.93 -2.40
CA GLN A 348 1.26 -3.98 -1.31
C GLN A 348 0.40 -5.23 -1.37
N LEU A 349 -0.04 -5.64 -2.56
CA LEU A 349 -0.86 -6.84 -2.74
C LEU A 349 -0.11 -8.11 -2.33
N ILE A 350 1.15 -8.24 -2.74
CA ILE A 350 2.03 -9.35 -2.33
C ILE A 350 2.24 -9.35 -0.81
N LEU A 351 2.51 -8.18 -0.22
CA LEU A 351 2.61 -8.03 1.23
C LEU A 351 1.30 -8.40 1.92
N GLY A 352 0.16 -7.94 1.40
CA GLY A 352 -1.17 -8.19 1.96
C GLY A 352 -1.55 -9.66 1.99
N ARG A 353 -1.11 -10.46 1.00
CA ARG A 353 -1.25 -11.90 1.01
C ARG A 353 -0.21 -12.60 1.92
N GLY A 354 0.89 -11.91 2.22
CA GLY A 354 1.99 -12.42 3.04
C GLY A 354 1.83 -12.27 4.55
N ILE A 355 1.09 -11.26 5.02
CA ILE A 355 1.00 -10.89 6.44
C ILE A 355 -0.42 -11.03 7.01
N PRO A 356 -0.59 -11.28 8.33
CA PRO A 356 -1.91 -11.57 8.91
C PRO A 356 -2.77 -10.33 9.21
N ASN A 357 -2.16 -9.16 9.40
CA ASN A 357 -2.83 -7.93 9.85
C ASN A 357 -2.86 -6.83 8.77
N PHE A 358 -2.85 -7.23 7.50
CA PHE A 358 -3.01 -6.30 6.39
C PHE A 358 -4.46 -5.79 6.32
N VAL A 359 -4.64 -4.49 6.17
CA VAL A 359 -5.97 -3.86 6.16
C VAL A 359 -6.45 -3.67 4.72
N MET A 360 -5.70 -2.91 3.91
CA MET A 360 -6.10 -2.58 2.55
C MET A 360 -4.91 -1.99 1.77
N ALA A 361 -4.84 -2.24 0.47
CA ALA A 361 -3.85 -1.66 -0.43
C ALA A 361 -4.36 -0.35 -1.02
N GLU A 362 -3.48 0.65 -1.15
CA GLU A 362 -3.76 1.92 -1.81
C GLU A 362 -3.45 1.84 -3.31
N GLN A 363 -4.41 2.19 -4.15
CA GLN A 363 -4.21 2.27 -5.59
C GLN A 363 -4.13 3.72 -6.07
N ASP A 364 -3.00 4.07 -6.70
CA ASP A 364 -2.89 5.20 -7.64
C ASP A 364 -3.46 4.75 -9.00
N PRO A 365 -4.25 5.56 -9.71
CA PRO A 365 -4.83 5.19 -10.99
C PRO A 365 -3.83 5.18 -12.16
N ALA A 366 -2.54 5.24 -11.87
CA ALA A 366 -1.48 5.15 -12.88
C ALA A 366 -1.41 3.74 -13.49
N HIS A 367 -1.12 3.68 -14.79
CA HIS A 367 -0.96 2.46 -15.57
C HIS A 367 0.22 2.56 -16.54
N THR A 368 0.88 1.44 -16.80
CA THR A 368 1.89 1.28 -17.85
C THR A 368 1.77 -0.09 -18.51
N GLU A 369 2.03 -0.14 -19.80
CA GLU A 369 2.08 -1.38 -20.59
C GLU A 369 3.38 -2.18 -20.38
N LEU A 370 4.34 -1.67 -19.61
CA LEU A 370 5.62 -2.32 -19.37
C LEU A 370 5.46 -3.66 -18.61
N PHE A 371 4.43 -3.75 -17.77
CA PHE A 371 4.19 -4.94 -16.96
C PHE A 371 2.91 -5.65 -17.38
N ASP A 372 2.96 -6.98 -17.46
CA ASP A 372 1.77 -7.81 -17.56
C ASP A 372 1.30 -8.19 -16.15
N ALA A 373 0.12 -7.71 -15.81
CA ALA A 373 -0.56 -7.97 -14.55
C ALA A 373 -1.88 -8.71 -14.76
N SER A 374 -2.04 -9.41 -15.88
CA SER A 374 -3.30 -10.08 -16.27
C SER A 374 -3.77 -11.16 -15.28
N ASP A 375 -2.86 -11.70 -14.46
CA ASP A 375 -3.19 -12.65 -13.40
C ASP A 375 -3.78 -12.00 -12.14
N PHE A 376 -3.72 -10.66 -12.04
CA PHE A 376 -4.35 -9.88 -10.98
C PHE A 376 -5.72 -9.41 -11.44
N GLU A 377 -6.76 -9.73 -10.70
CA GLU A 377 -8.15 -9.38 -11.04
C GLU A 377 -8.75 -8.51 -9.93
N LEU A 378 -9.20 -7.30 -10.26
CA LEU A 378 -9.95 -6.45 -9.35
C LEU A 378 -11.45 -6.75 -9.45
N ARG A 379 -12.05 -7.19 -8.36
CA ARG A 379 -13.48 -7.48 -8.26
C ARG A 379 -14.00 -7.19 -6.86
N GLU A 380 -15.13 -6.50 -6.77
CA GLU A 380 -15.83 -6.20 -5.52
C GLU A 380 -14.90 -5.62 -4.43
N GLY A 381 -14.05 -4.64 -4.82
CA GLY A 381 -13.11 -3.95 -3.92
C GLY A 381 -11.95 -4.80 -3.42
N ARG A 382 -11.65 -5.91 -4.10
CA ARG A 382 -10.54 -6.80 -3.76
C ARG A 382 -9.78 -7.18 -5.02
N MET A 383 -8.47 -7.32 -4.90
CA MET A 383 -7.62 -7.79 -5.99
C MET A 383 -7.09 -9.18 -5.68
N ARG A 384 -7.30 -10.09 -6.63
CA ARG A 384 -6.73 -11.43 -6.55
C ARG A 384 -5.22 -11.35 -6.73
N VAL A 385 -4.49 -12.02 -5.85
CA VAL A 385 -3.03 -12.14 -5.93
C VAL A 385 -2.69 -13.54 -6.42
N PRO A 386 -1.92 -13.70 -7.51
CA PRO A 386 -1.66 -15.02 -8.11
C PRO A 386 -0.71 -15.89 -7.28
N ASP A 387 -0.68 -17.20 -7.62
CA ASP A 387 0.27 -18.19 -7.08
C ASP A 387 1.56 -18.30 -7.94
N THR A 388 1.74 -17.39 -8.89
CA THR A 388 2.91 -17.34 -9.79
C THR A 388 4.19 -17.09 -8.99
N PRO A 389 5.30 -17.81 -9.26
CA PRO A 389 6.58 -17.60 -8.61
C PRO A 389 7.06 -16.14 -8.69
N GLY A 390 7.72 -15.68 -7.62
CA GLY A 390 8.12 -14.28 -7.48
C GLY A 390 6.93 -13.38 -7.10
N CYS A 391 6.93 -12.16 -7.60
CA CYS A 391 5.87 -11.17 -7.33
C CYS A 391 4.68 -11.27 -8.29
N GLY A 392 4.65 -12.26 -9.18
CA GLY A 392 3.49 -12.53 -10.04
C GLY A 392 3.31 -11.58 -11.22
N LEU A 393 4.12 -10.53 -11.35
CA LEU A 393 4.17 -9.68 -12.53
C LEU A 393 5.10 -10.27 -13.60
N ALA A 394 4.79 -10.06 -14.87
CA ALA A 394 5.72 -10.31 -15.96
C ALA A 394 6.22 -8.99 -16.57
N LEU A 395 7.52 -8.89 -16.82
CA LEU A 395 8.14 -7.73 -17.46
C LEU A 395 8.14 -7.92 -18.99
N ARG A 396 7.54 -6.99 -19.71
CA ARG A 396 7.62 -6.94 -21.19
C ARG A 396 8.90 -6.25 -21.60
N THR A 397 9.98 -7.03 -21.71
CA THR A 397 11.33 -6.50 -21.95
C THR A 397 11.47 -5.74 -23.26
N GLU A 398 10.64 -6.00 -24.26
CA GLU A 398 10.55 -5.27 -25.51
C GLU A 398 10.09 -3.80 -25.33
N ARG A 399 9.41 -3.51 -24.23
CA ARG A 399 8.95 -2.16 -23.87
C ARG A 399 10.01 -1.35 -23.11
N LEU A 400 11.09 -1.97 -22.63
CA LEU A 400 12.14 -1.25 -21.90
C LEU A 400 12.82 -0.18 -22.75
N ALA A 401 12.79 -0.31 -24.08
CA ALA A 401 13.32 0.70 -24.98
C ALA A 401 12.57 2.05 -24.93
N ASP A 402 11.32 2.04 -24.43
CA ASP A 402 10.50 3.24 -24.27
C ASP A 402 10.77 3.96 -22.93
N GLU A 403 11.53 3.33 -22.03
CA GLU A 403 11.82 3.85 -20.69
C GLU A 403 13.25 4.42 -20.59
N THR A 404 13.49 5.24 -19.58
CA THR A 404 14.80 5.85 -19.36
C THR A 404 15.70 4.90 -18.57
N LEU A 405 16.78 4.41 -19.20
CA LEU A 405 17.85 3.69 -18.51
C LEU A 405 18.69 4.69 -17.72
N ASP A 406 18.68 4.57 -16.39
CA ASP A 406 19.46 5.43 -15.51
C ASP A 406 20.93 4.97 -15.48
N TRP A 407 21.14 3.66 -15.25
CA TRP A 407 22.46 3.02 -15.26
C TRP A 407 22.36 1.49 -15.42
N GLU A 408 23.49 0.90 -15.80
CA GLU A 408 23.65 -0.55 -15.95
C GLU A 408 25.04 -0.99 -15.43
N LEU A 409 25.03 -2.10 -14.67
CA LEU A 409 26.24 -2.76 -14.16
C LEU A 409 26.25 -4.21 -14.65
N HIS A 410 27.41 -4.71 -15.00
CA HIS A 410 27.60 -6.12 -15.40
C HIS A 410 29.01 -6.61 -15.06
N VAL A 411 29.17 -7.94 -14.93
CA VAL A 411 30.46 -8.63 -14.72
C VAL A 411 31.11 -8.88 -16.07
#